data_36bbed8bb0c1ef5379bd4e4b7705dad9
#
_entry.id   36bbed8bb0c1ef5379bd4e4b7705dad9
#
_cell.length_a   1.000
_cell.length_b   1.000
_cell.length_c   1.000
_cell.angle_alpha   90.00
_cell.angle_beta   90.00
_cell.angle_gamma   90.00
#
_symmetry.space_group_name_H-M   'P 1'
#
loop_
_entity.id
_entity.type
_entity.pdbx_description
1 polymer ?
#
loop_
_entity_poly.entity_id
_entity_poly.type
_entity_poly.pdbx_seq_one_letter_code
_entity_poly.pdbx_strand_id
1 'polypeptide(L)'
;MRVLALDSTGPYCTAALCDTSKVLAYKTEKIDRGHAERLAPMVAEILAASRLTPKDIDKLAVCTGPGSFTGTRVALAFAKGFALPRKLPVIGLSSHAILTAHFDPEARKKIVTISDVRRGELSWSAIFNGSILQTPLTQPKDVARKRIEALGPDNIIEDGIVDGRILAWLAADLDPAEYPANPLYSRGPDAKLPGGLDP
;
A
#
# COMPACT_ATOMS: atom_id res chain seq x y z
N MET A 1 -21.06 -3.16 2.95
CA MET A 1 -19.97 -3.58 2.03
C MET A 1 -18.78 -4.00 2.88
N ARG A 2 -18.20 -5.18 2.59
CA ARG A 2 -17.06 -5.75 3.30
C ARG A 2 -15.82 -5.67 2.41
N VAL A 3 -14.79 -5.02 2.91
CA VAL A 3 -13.52 -4.82 2.20
C VAL A 3 -12.42 -5.64 2.88
N LEU A 4 -11.75 -6.48 2.09
CA LEU A 4 -10.53 -7.19 2.50
C LEU A 4 -9.32 -6.40 2.01
N ALA A 5 -8.55 -5.85 2.94
CA ALA A 5 -7.36 -5.07 2.67
C ALA A 5 -6.08 -5.87 2.94
N LEU A 6 -5.08 -5.71 2.06
CA LEU A 6 -3.86 -6.50 2.06
C LEU A 6 -2.63 -5.61 1.85
N ASP A 7 -1.59 -5.85 2.65
CA ASP A 7 -0.27 -5.26 2.43
C ASP A 7 0.84 -6.26 2.74
N SER A 8 1.84 -6.27 1.89
CA SER A 8 3.10 -6.98 2.06
C SER A 8 4.28 -6.21 1.44
N THR A 9 4.12 -4.89 1.31
CA THR A 9 5.12 -4.03 0.65
C THR A 9 6.32 -3.68 1.51
N GLY A 10 6.19 -3.83 2.83
CA GLY A 10 7.23 -3.57 3.84
C GLY A 10 7.67 -4.83 4.58
N PRO A 11 8.31 -4.68 5.75
CA PRO A 11 8.71 -5.79 6.61
C PRO A 11 7.53 -6.43 7.37
N TYR A 12 6.34 -5.95 7.14
CA TYR A 12 5.11 -6.46 7.75
C TYR A 12 4.25 -7.16 6.71
N CYS A 13 3.56 -8.21 7.13
CA CYS A 13 2.46 -8.83 6.42
C CYS A 13 1.17 -8.41 7.12
N THR A 14 0.25 -7.82 6.39
CA THR A 14 -0.97 -7.25 6.95
C THR A 14 -2.20 -7.70 6.17
N ALA A 15 -3.24 -8.11 6.90
CA ALA A 15 -4.57 -8.32 6.37
C ALA A 15 -5.62 -7.70 7.32
N ALA A 16 -6.57 -6.97 6.77
CA ALA A 16 -7.68 -6.38 7.52
C ALA A 16 -9.00 -6.64 6.81
N LEU A 17 -10.02 -6.94 7.58
CA LEU A 17 -11.38 -7.09 7.12
C LEU A 17 -12.26 -6.06 7.82
N CYS A 18 -12.80 -5.13 7.06
CA CYS A 18 -13.64 -4.05 7.56
C CYS A 18 -14.98 -4.06 6.82
N ASP A 19 -16.02 -3.66 7.51
CA ASP A 19 -17.23 -3.17 6.85
C ASP A 19 -17.25 -1.62 6.88
N THR A 20 -18.31 -1.02 6.38
CA THR A 20 -18.44 0.44 6.31
C THR A 20 -18.44 1.12 7.68
N SER A 21 -18.62 0.40 8.78
CA SER A 21 -18.82 0.95 10.13
C SER A 21 -17.76 0.49 11.15
N LYS A 22 -17.13 -0.65 10.93
CA LYS A 22 -16.22 -1.26 11.93
C LYS A 22 -15.17 -2.19 11.32
N VAL A 23 -14.12 -2.41 12.10
CA VAL A 23 -13.16 -3.48 11.86
C VAL A 23 -13.76 -4.81 12.31
N LEU A 24 -13.85 -5.79 11.39
CA LEU A 24 -14.35 -7.12 11.67
C LEU A 24 -13.25 -8.06 12.17
N ALA A 25 -12.09 -7.98 11.54
CA ALA A 25 -10.87 -8.66 11.97
C ALA A 25 -9.65 -7.95 11.38
N TYR A 26 -8.52 -8.05 12.08
CA TYR A 26 -7.28 -7.42 11.66
C TYR A 26 -6.09 -8.22 12.17
N LYS A 27 -5.08 -8.36 11.33
CA LYS A 27 -3.81 -8.97 11.71
C LYS A 27 -2.65 -8.29 10.98
N THR A 28 -1.59 -8.01 11.71
CA THR A 28 -0.32 -7.56 11.17
C THR A 28 0.82 -8.28 11.88
N GLU A 29 1.80 -8.73 11.15
CA GLU A 29 2.96 -9.46 11.67
C GLU A 29 4.23 -8.95 11.01
N LYS A 30 5.26 -8.69 11.82
CA LYS A 30 6.59 -8.40 11.31
C LYS A 30 7.27 -9.72 10.96
N ILE A 31 7.59 -9.91 9.68
CA ILE A 31 8.14 -11.18 9.19
C ILE A 31 9.40 -11.04 8.33
N ASP A 32 9.74 -9.84 7.91
CA ASP A 32 10.91 -9.52 7.06
C ASP A 32 11.01 -10.35 5.75
N ARG A 33 10.70 -11.65 5.79
CA ARG A 33 10.64 -12.61 4.67
C ARG A 33 9.49 -13.60 4.84
N GLY A 34 9.08 -14.27 3.75
CA GLY A 34 8.01 -15.28 3.83
C GLY A 34 6.60 -14.72 3.65
N HIS A 35 6.46 -13.52 3.07
CA HIS A 35 5.16 -12.90 2.83
C HIS A 35 4.24 -13.77 1.95
N ALA A 36 4.81 -14.47 0.95
CA ALA A 36 4.05 -15.31 0.05
C ALA A 36 3.40 -16.52 0.77
N GLU A 37 4.14 -17.12 1.69
CA GLU A 37 3.71 -18.26 2.50
C GLU A 37 2.75 -17.82 3.61
N ARG A 38 2.87 -16.57 4.10
CA ARG A 38 2.11 -16.08 5.26
C ARG A 38 0.78 -15.42 4.90
N LEU A 39 0.67 -14.73 3.77
CA LEU A 39 -0.49 -13.90 3.46
C LEU A 39 -1.78 -14.71 3.34
N ALA A 40 -1.76 -15.83 2.63
CA ALA A 40 -2.95 -16.68 2.46
C ALA A 40 -3.46 -17.29 3.78
N PRO A 41 -2.62 -17.89 4.64
CA PRO A 41 -3.01 -18.31 5.99
C PRO A 41 -3.55 -17.16 6.84
N MET A 42 -2.93 -15.98 6.80
CA MET A 42 -3.39 -14.79 7.56
C MET A 42 -4.81 -14.39 7.15
N VAL A 43 -5.11 -14.37 5.84
CA VAL A 43 -6.46 -14.09 5.34
C VAL A 43 -7.46 -15.15 5.83
N ALA A 44 -7.10 -16.44 5.79
CA ALA A 44 -7.96 -17.50 6.30
C ALA A 44 -8.25 -17.31 7.81
N GLU A 45 -7.24 -16.95 8.60
CA GLU A 45 -7.37 -16.68 10.03
C GLU A 45 -8.34 -15.53 10.33
N ILE A 46 -8.24 -14.39 9.63
CA ILE A 46 -9.14 -13.24 9.86
C ILE A 46 -10.56 -13.52 9.37
N LEU A 47 -10.75 -14.29 8.30
CA LEU A 47 -12.07 -14.75 7.87
C LEU A 47 -12.71 -15.66 8.91
N ALA A 48 -11.96 -16.63 9.43
CA ALA A 48 -12.44 -17.52 10.48
C ALA A 48 -12.79 -16.77 11.77
N ALA A 49 -11.93 -15.83 12.20
CA ALA A 49 -12.16 -15.01 13.39
C ALA A 49 -13.43 -14.15 13.28
N SER A 50 -13.76 -13.68 12.08
CA SER A 50 -14.98 -12.92 11.81
C SER A 50 -16.20 -13.79 11.49
N ARG A 51 -16.04 -15.11 11.45
CA ARG A 51 -17.08 -16.09 11.04
C ARG A 51 -17.60 -15.81 9.62
N LEU A 52 -16.72 -15.36 8.74
CA LEU A 52 -17.01 -15.06 7.34
C LEU A 52 -16.24 -16.01 6.41
N THR A 53 -16.69 -16.07 5.19
CA THR A 53 -16.11 -16.88 4.11
C THR A 53 -15.66 -15.97 2.96
N PRO A 54 -14.86 -16.45 2.01
CA PRO A 54 -14.53 -15.67 0.81
C PRO A 54 -15.74 -15.14 0.04
N LYS A 55 -16.90 -15.81 0.15
CA LYS A 55 -18.14 -15.38 -0.51
C LYS A 55 -18.75 -14.12 0.07
N ASP A 56 -18.38 -13.79 1.30
CA ASP A 56 -18.90 -12.65 2.03
C ASP A 56 -18.13 -11.33 1.76
N ILE A 57 -17.07 -11.39 0.97
CA ILE A 57 -16.25 -10.23 0.62
C ILE A 57 -16.81 -9.55 -0.63
N ASP A 58 -16.96 -8.24 -0.58
CA ASP A 58 -17.52 -7.44 -1.66
C ASP A 58 -16.44 -6.75 -2.51
N LYS A 59 -15.33 -6.38 -1.90
CA LYS A 59 -14.24 -5.61 -2.52
C LYS A 59 -12.90 -5.97 -1.89
N LEU A 60 -11.82 -5.86 -2.67
CA LEU A 60 -10.46 -5.93 -2.16
C LEU A 60 -9.78 -4.57 -2.24
N ALA A 61 -8.88 -4.34 -1.30
CA ALA A 61 -7.96 -3.22 -1.30
C ALA A 61 -6.52 -3.75 -1.16
N VAL A 62 -5.58 -3.21 -1.92
CA VAL A 62 -4.19 -3.66 -1.88
C VAL A 62 -3.24 -2.49 -1.90
N CYS A 63 -2.21 -2.53 -1.05
CA CYS A 63 -1.11 -1.59 -1.12
C CYS A 63 -0.27 -1.88 -2.37
N THR A 64 -0.09 -0.86 -3.21
CA THR A 64 0.65 -0.97 -4.48
C THR A 64 2.12 -0.59 -4.35
N GLY A 65 2.58 -0.22 -3.15
CA GLY A 65 3.92 0.33 -2.91
C GLY A 65 3.92 1.87 -2.89
N PRO A 66 5.08 2.52 -2.93
CA PRO A 66 6.40 1.90 -3.08
C PRO A 66 6.82 1.05 -1.89
N GLY A 67 7.67 0.04 -2.16
CA GLY A 67 8.17 -0.87 -1.15
C GLY A 67 8.96 -2.03 -1.76
N SER A 68 8.97 -3.17 -1.07
CA SER A 68 9.59 -4.39 -1.54
C SER A 68 9.02 -4.85 -2.87
N PHE A 69 9.88 -5.02 -3.87
CA PHE A 69 9.50 -5.49 -5.20
C PHE A 69 8.76 -6.85 -5.17
N THR A 70 9.28 -7.80 -4.40
CA THR A 70 8.65 -9.10 -4.22
C THR A 70 7.35 -8.99 -3.41
N GLY A 71 7.40 -8.29 -2.29
CA GLY A 71 6.24 -8.12 -1.41
C GLY A 71 5.06 -7.45 -2.13
N THR A 72 5.29 -6.37 -2.87
CA THR A 72 4.25 -5.71 -3.66
C THR A 72 3.55 -6.69 -4.62
N ARG A 73 4.33 -7.55 -5.30
CA ARG A 73 3.78 -8.56 -6.21
C ARG A 73 2.99 -9.64 -5.49
N VAL A 74 3.42 -10.04 -4.30
CA VAL A 74 2.71 -11.04 -3.47
C VAL A 74 1.31 -10.55 -3.14
N ALA A 75 1.17 -9.33 -2.58
CA ALA A 75 -0.13 -8.78 -2.24
C ALA A 75 -1.04 -8.60 -3.47
N LEU A 76 -0.49 -8.06 -4.56
CA LEU A 76 -1.22 -7.85 -5.81
C LEU A 76 -1.68 -9.16 -6.45
N ALA A 77 -0.80 -10.16 -6.54
CA ALA A 77 -1.14 -11.47 -7.11
C ALA A 77 -2.22 -12.16 -6.29
N PHE A 78 -2.08 -12.13 -4.95
CA PHE A 78 -3.09 -12.68 -4.06
C PHE A 78 -4.45 -11.98 -4.22
N ALA A 79 -4.48 -10.64 -4.19
CA ALA A 79 -5.71 -9.86 -4.33
C ALA A 79 -6.42 -10.15 -5.66
N LYS A 80 -5.68 -10.13 -6.77
CA LYS A 80 -6.22 -10.42 -8.10
C LYS A 80 -6.71 -11.87 -8.22
N GLY A 81 -5.94 -12.84 -7.69
CA GLY A 81 -6.33 -14.26 -7.67
C GLY A 81 -7.58 -14.51 -6.84
N PHE A 82 -7.67 -13.89 -5.66
CA PHE A 82 -8.84 -13.97 -4.79
C PHE A 82 -10.10 -13.37 -5.44
N ALA A 83 -9.95 -12.25 -6.14
CA ALA A 83 -11.04 -11.54 -6.80
C ALA A 83 -11.56 -12.26 -8.05
N LEU A 84 -10.70 -13.00 -8.75
CA LEU A 84 -10.94 -13.52 -10.10
C LEU A 84 -12.23 -14.37 -10.23
N PRO A 85 -12.52 -15.36 -9.35
CA PRO A 85 -13.69 -16.23 -9.51
C PRO A 85 -15.04 -15.50 -9.45
N ARG A 86 -15.07 -14.35 -8.75
CA ARG A 86 -16.29 -13.55 -8.54
C ARG A 86 -16.23 -12.19 -9.21
N LYS A 87 -15.14 -11.88 -9.91
CA LYS A 87 -14.90 -10.59 -10.55
C LYS A 87 -15.05 -9.41 -9.56
N LEU A 88 -14.54 -9.58 -8.34
CA LEU A 88 -14.62 -8.54 -7.33
C LEU A 88 -13.78 -7.33 -7.74
N PRO A 89 -14.22 -6.10 -7.41
CA PRO A 89 -13.39 -4.91 -7.59
C PRO A 89 -12.14 -4.98 -6.71
N VAL A 90 -11.00 -4.58 -7.27
CA VAL A 90 -9.72 -4.51 -6.56
C VAL A 90 -9.18 -3.09 -6.66
N ILE A 91 -9.10 -2.41 -5.53
CA ILE A 91 -8.59 -1.04 -5.40
C ILE A 91 -7.10 -1.08 -5.05
N GLY A 92 -6.28 -0.34 -5.77
CA GLY A 92 -4.87 -0.16 -5.48
C GLY A 92 -4.59 1.22 -4.88
N LEU A 93 -3.95 1.26 -3.71
CA LEU A 93 -3.52 2.52 -3.09
C LEU A 93 -2.04 2.50 -2.78
N SER A 94 -1.38 3.64 -2.95
CA SER A 94 0.04 3.77 -2.58
C SER A 94 0.22 3.75 -1.06
N SER A 95 1.36 3.23 -0.60
CA SER A 95 1.74 3.31 0.81
C SER A 95 1.75 4.75 1.32
N HIS A 96 2.18 5.69 0.48
CA HIS A 96 2.17 7.12 0.79
C HIS A 96 0.76 7.65 1.08
N ALA A 97 -0.23 7.33 0.24
CA ALA A 97 -1.61 7.77 0.45
C ALA A 97 -2.21 7.19 1.74
N ILE A 98 -1.96 5.91 2.01
CA ILE A 98 -2.45 5.23 3.21
C ILE A 98 -1.83 5.84 4.47
N LEU A 99 -0.52 6.08 4.46
CA LEU A 99 0.19 6.70 5.58
C LEU A 99 -0.27 8.13 5.83
N THR A 100 -0.46 8.92 4.78
CA THR A 100 -0.99 10.29 4.92
C THR A 100 -2.36 10.28 5.60
N ALA A 101 -3.29 9.45 5.13
CA ALA A 101 -4.62 9.35 5.71
C ALA A 101 -4.61 8.84 7.17
N HIS A 102 -3.63 7.97 7.51
CA HIS A 102 -3.47 7.49 8.88
C HIS A 102 -3.07 8.60 9.86
N PHE A 103 -2.15 9.47 9.46
CA PHE A 103 -1.59 10.51 10.32
C PHE A 103 -2.30 11.86 10.23
N ASP A 104 -3.11 12.06 9.20
CA ASP A 104 -3.90 13.28 9.00
C ASP A 104 -5.28 12.94 8.41
N PRO A 105 -6.16 12.29 9.17
CA PRO A 105 -7.48 11.87 8.69
C PRO A 105 -8.39 13.04 8.30
N GLU A 106 -8.13 14.23 8.81
CA GLU A 106 -8.87 15.44 8.48
C GLU A 106 -8.29 16.22 7.29
N ALA A 107 -7.17 15.73 6.76
CA ALA A 107 -6.46 16.29 5.61
C ALA A 107 -6.12 17.78 5.74
N ARG A 108 -5.73 18.22 6.95
CA ARG A 108 -5.47 19.65 7.25
C ARG A 108 -4.01 20.03 7.25
N LYS A 109 -3.11 19.05 7.28
CA LYS A 109 -1.68 19.25 7.43
C LYS A 109 -0.96 19.03 6.11
N LYS A 110 0.22 19.65 6.00
CA LYS A 110 1.19 19.32 4.96
C LYS A 110 2.01 18.12 5.44
N ILE A 111 1.64 16.95 4.94
CA ILE A 111 2.30 15.68 5.29
C ILE A 111 3.25 15.29 4.16
N VAL A 112 4.47 14.98 4.53
CA VAL A 112 5.42 14.30 3.65
C VAL A 112 5.61 12.88 4.15
N THR A 113 5.47 11.92 3.25
CA THR A 113 5.76 10.51 3.51
C THR A 113 6.99 10.08 2.74
N ILE A 114 7.88 9.35 3.38
CA ILE A 114 9.17 8.93 2.84
C ILE A 114 9.33 7.42 3.04
N SER A 115 9.81 6.75 2.00
CA SER A 115 10.22 5.35 2.06
C SER A 115 11.66 5.22 1.57
N ASP A 116 12.53 4.57 2.37
CA ASP A 116 13.87 4.20 1.93
C ASP A 116 13.78 3.05 0.92
N VAL A 117 14.01 3.36 -0.34
CA VAL A 117 13.98 2.38 -1.43
C VAL A 117 15.36 1.79 -1.72
N ARG A 118 16.29 1.96 -0.76
CA ARG A 118 17.69 1.47 -0.78
C ARG A 118 18.54 2.16 -1.84
N ARG A 119 19.82 1.77 -1.93
CA ARG A 119 20.82 2.28 -2.90
C ARG A 119 21.03 3.80 -2.84
N GLY A 120 20.79 4.41 -1.68
CA GLY A 120 20.96 5.86 -1.52
C GLY A 120 19.80 6.71 -2.05
N GLU A 121 18.64 6.11 -2.30
CA GLU A 121 17.46 6.80 -2.81
C GLU A 121 16.29 6.75 -1.83
N LEU A 122 15.45 7.78 -1.90
CA LEU A 122 14.17 7.89 -1.20
C LEU A 122 13.04 7.99 -2.21
N SER A 123 11.96 7.25 -1.96
CA SER A 123 10.67 7.54 -2.57
C SER A 123 9.87 8.40 -1.59
N TRP A 124 9.31 9.51 -2.06
CA TRP A 124 8.55 10.42 -1.22
C TRP A 124 7.37 11.04 -1.95
N SER A 125 6.38 11.45 -1.19
CA SER A 125 5.24 12.23 -1.68
C SER A 125 4.87 13.31 -0.67
N ALA A 126 4.12 14.33 -1.11
CA ALA A 126 3.63 15.40 -0.26
C ALA A 126 2.15 15.67 -0.54
N ILE A 127 1.35 15.79 0.52
CA ILE A 127 -0.08 16.09 0.47
C ILE A 127 -0.35 17.25 1.43
N PHE A 128 -1.22 18.17 1.04
CA PHE A 128 -1.69 19.27 1.87
C PHE A 128 -3.17 19.56 1.58
N ASN A 129 -3.98 19.66 2.62
CA ASN A 129 -5.44 19.86 2.52
C ASN A 129 -6.10 18.87 1.54
N GLY A 130 -5.72 17.60 1.60
CA GLY A 130 -6.22 16.56 0.70
C GLY A 130 -5.73 16.66 -0.76
N SER A 131 -4.99 17.71 -1.11
CA SER A 131 -4.45 17.90 -2.46
C SER A 131 -3.01 17.40 -2.56
N ILE A 132 -2.70 16.71 -3.65
CA ILE A 132 -1.35 16.20 -3.91
C ILE A 132 -0.46 17.37 -4.34
N LEU A 133 0.55 17.71 -3.53
CA LEU A 133 1.59 18.65 -3.88
C LEU A 133 2.73 18.00 -4.68
N GLN A 134 3.03 16.74 -4.35
CA GLN A 134 4.02 15.92 -5.03
C GLN A 134 3.51 14.49 -5.11
N THR A 135 3.34 13.98 -6.32
CA THR A 135 3.12 12.55 -6.55
C THR A 135 4.34 11.73 -6.12
N PRO A 136 4.22 10.44 -5.81
CA PRO A 136 5.36 9.62 -5.44
C PRO A 136 6.52 9.77 -6.42
N LEU A 137 7.67 10.20 -5.90
CA LEU A 137 8.88 10.48 -6.67
C LEU A 137 10.09 9.83 -5.99
N THR A 138 10.91 9.12 -6.77
CA THR A 138 12.17 8.53 -6.29
C THR A 138 13.35 9.39 -6.72
N GLN A 139 14.21 9.72 -5.77
CA GLN A 139 15.38 10.58 -5.97
C GLN A 139 16.52 10.19 -5.03
N PRO A 140 17.79 10.57 -5.33
CA PRO A 140 18.90 10.51 -4.38
C PRO A 140 18.54 11.18 -3.06
N LYS A 141 19.00 10.60 -1.94
CA LYS A 141 18.61 11.04 -0.58
C LYS A 141 18.87 12.53 -0.32
N ASP A 142 20.00 13.03 -0.76
CA ASP A 142 20.37 14.43 -0.57
C ASP A 142 19.47 15.39 -1.36
N VAL A 143 19.09 15.03 -2.58
CA VAL A 143 18.17 15.81 -3.42
C VAL A 143 16.76 15.79 -2.83
N ALA A 144 16.28 14.61 -2.44
CA ALA A 144 14.96 14.46 -1.82
C ALA A 144 14.86 15.28 -0.54
N ARG A 145 15.85 15.18 0.37
CA ARG A 145 15.88 15.91 1.65
C ARG A 145 15.81 17.43 1.45
N LYS A 146 16.61 17.99 0.55
CA LYS A 146 16.58 19.42 0.24
C LYS A 146 15.20 19.88 -0.26
N ARG A 147 14.57 19.10 -1.13
CA ARG A 147 13.23 19.41 -1.65
C ARG A 147 12.16 19.34 -0.58
N ILE A 148 12.21 18.34 0.29
CA ILE A 148 11.27 18.15 1.40
C ILE A 148 11.41 19.31 2.38
N GLU A 149 12.63 19.69 2.73
CA GLU A 149 12.90 20.85 3.61
C GLU A 149 12.33 22.14 3.04
N ALA A 150 12.52 22.40 1.75
CA ALA A 150 11.99 23.57 1.06
C ALA A 150 10.46 23.64 1.03
N LEU A 151 9.76 22.48 1.13
CA LEU A 151 8.30 22.44 1.24
C LEU A 151 7.79 22.89 2.62
N GLY A 152 8.61 22.83 3.65
CA GLY A 152 8.24 23.14 5.04
C GLY A 152 7.03 22.30 5.49
N PRO A 153 7.14 20.97 5.58
CA PRO A 153 6.04 20.13 6.01
C PRO A 153 5.71 20.29 7.48
N ASP A 154 4.46 20.14 7.85
CA ASP A 154 4.01 20.10 9.24
C ASP A 154 4.41 18.78 9.91
N ASN A 155 4.48 17.71 9.14
CA ASN A 155 4.94 16.40 9.62
C ASN A 155 5.62 15.60 8.51
N ILE A 156 6.61 14.80 8.91
CA ILE A 156 7.34 13.85 8.04
C ILE A 156 7.19 12.45 8.63
N ILE A 157 6.73 11.53 7.79
CA ILE A 157 6.54 10.12 8.14
C ILE A 157 7.54 9.30 7.34
N GLU A 158 8.54 8.73 8.02
CA GLU A 158 9.55 7.88 7.40
C GLU A 158 9.30 6.41 7.70
N ASP A 159 9.36 5.58 6.68
CA ASP A 159 9.22 4.11 6.76
C ASP A 159 8.02 3.66 7.63
N GLY A 160 6.91 4.37 7.50
CA GLY A 160 5.69 4.08 8.25
C GLY A 160 5.11 2.71 7.92
N ILE A 161 4.41 2.12 8.89
CA ILE A 161 3.72 0.84 8.72
C ILE A 161 2.34 1.09 8.11
N VAL A 162 2.06 0.43 7.00
CA VAL A 162 0.74 0.48 6.36
C VAL A 162 -0.31 -0.18 7.26
N ASP A 163 -1.31 0.60 7.65
CA ASP A 163 -2.45 0.10 8.42
C ASP A 163 -3.53 -0.44 7.45
N GLY A 164 -3.76 -1.74 7.48
CA GLY A 164 -4.75 -2.39 6.63
C GLY A 164 -6.19 -1.91 6.87
N ARG A 165 -6.50 -1.41 8.06
CA ARG A 165 -7.81 -0.85 8.39
C ARG A 165 -8.05 0.46 7.67
N ILE A 166 -7.05 1.34 7.65
CA ILE A 166 -7.09 2.60 6.90
C ILE A 166 -7.19 2.31 5.40
N LEU A 167 -6.38 1.36 4.90
CA LEU A 167 -6.46 0.92 3.50
C LEU A 167 -7.88 0.43 3.14
N ALA A 168 -8.52 -0.37 4.00
CA ALA A 168 -9.87 -0.86 3.78
C ALA A 168 -10.90 0.26 3.70
N TRP A 169 -10.85 1.21 4.62
CA TRP A 169 -11.79 2.33 4.67
C TRP A 169 -11.60 3.30 3.51
N LEU A 170 -10.37 3.65 3.18
CA LEU A 170 -10.09 4.49 2.01
C LEU A 170 -10.63 3.87 0.72
N ALA A 171 -10.47 2.55 0.57
CA ALA A 171 -10.89 1.86 -0.65
C ALA A 171 -12.40 1.64 -0.76
N ALA A 172 -13.16 1.82 0.33
CA ALA A 172 -14.58 1.50 0.36
C ALA A 172 -15.36 2.19 -0.76
N ASP A 173 -15.21 3.49 -0.92
CA ASP A 173 -15.98 4.31 -1.86
C ASP A 173 -15.25 4.60 -3.18
N LEU A 174 -14.02 4.06 -3.37
CA LEU A 174 -13.22 4.32 -4.56
C LEU A 174 -13.63 3.42 -5.75
N ASP A 175 -13.49 3.98 -6.96
CA ASP A 175 -13.72 3.27 -8.22
C ASP A 175 -12.44 2.53 -8.66
N PRO A 176 -12.50 1.22 -8.95
CA PRO A 176 -11.34 0.46 -9.43
C PRO A 176 -10.81 0.94 -10.80
N ALA A 177 -11.61 1.65 -11.59
CA ALA A 177 -11.15 2.24 -12.85
C ALA A 177 -10.19 3.42 -12.62
N GLU A 178 -10.43 4.19 -11.56
CA GLU A 178 -9.58 5.33 -11.17
C GLU A 178 -8.39 4.90 -10.30
N TYR A 179 -8.56 3.82 -9.53
CA TYR A 179 -7.55 3.30 -8.60
C TYR A 179 -7.16 1.85 -8.94
N PRO A 180 -6.57 1.61 -10.11
CA PRO A 180 -6.24 0.27 -10.55
C PRO A 180 -5.16 -0.36 -9.65
N ALA A 181 -5.31 -1.66 -9.36
CA ALA A 181 -4.35 -2.42 -8.58
C ALA A 181 -3.11 -2.78 -9.42
N ASN A 182 -2.32 -1.77 -9.75
CA ASN A 182 -1.05 -1.89 -10.48
C ASN A 182 0.12 -1.55 -9.55
N PRO A 183 1.26 -2.26 -9.66
CA PRO A 183 2.39 -2.00 -8.80
C PRO A 183 2.99 -0.61 -9.07
N LEU A 184 3.26 0.14 -7.99
CA LEU A 184 3.99 1.39 -8.05
C LEU A 184 5.48 1.09 -7.78
N TYR A 185 6.22 0.86 -8.84
CA TYR A 185 7.65 0.62 -8.72
C TYR A 185 8.41 1.94 -8.54
N SER A 186 9.24 1.99 -7.51
CA SER A 186 10.14 3.12 -7.27
C SER A 186 11.29 3.22 -8.28
N ARG A 187 11.52 2.15 -9.05
CA ARG A 187 12.55 2.04 -10.07
C ARG A 187 12.09 1.22 -11.26
N GLY A 188 12.70 1.51 -12.42
CA GLY A 188 12.63 0.62 -13.57
C GLY A 188 13.29 -0.75 -13.29
N PRO A 189 13.09 -1.73 -14.17
CA PRO A 189 13.72 -3.02 -14.05
C PRO A 189 15.25 -2.90 -14.08
N ASP A 190 15.94 -3.58 -13.14
CA ASP A 190 17.42 -3.66 -13.12
C ASP A 190 17.97 -4.62 -14.20
N ALA A 191 17.10 -5.38 -14.86
CA ALA A 191 17.48 -6.33 -15.90
C ALA A 191 17.84 -5.60 -17.19
N LYS A 192 19.05 -5.86 -17.69
CA LYS A 192 19.46 -5.42 -19.02
C LYS A 192 19.05 -6.45 -20.07
N LEU A 193 18.68 -5.99 -21.24
CA LEU A 193 18.47 -6.89 -22.37
C LEU A 193 19.80 -7.59 -22.76
N PRO A 194 19.73 -8.80 -23.36
CA PRO A 194 20.92 -9.43 -23.93
C PRO A 194 21.65 -8.45 -24.87
N GLY A 195 22.95 -8.25 -24.64
CA GLY A 195 23.76 -7.25 -25.35
C GLY A 195 23.95 -5.92 -24.63
N GLY A 196 23.42 -5.78 -23.38
CA GLY A 196 23.65 -4.58 -22.55
C GLY A 196 22.82 -3.36 -22.92
N LEU A 197 21.81 -3.53 -23.77
CA LEU A 197 20.84 -2.48 -24.09
C LEU A 197 19.90 -2.23 -22.92
N ASP A 198 19.58 -0.97 -22.66
CA ASP A 198 18.53 -0.62 -21.68
C ASP A 198 17.14 -0.96 -22.28
N PRO A 199 16.20 -1.46 -21.44
CA PRO A 199 14.87 -1.85 -21.89
C PRO A 199 14.02 -0.68 -22.37
#